data_c1905cfadd44a4a457fe1d4ae64126a4
#
_entry.id   c1905cfadd44a4a457fe1d4ae64126a4
#
_cell.length_a   1.000
_cell.length_b   1.000
_cell.length_c   1.000
_cell.angle_alpha   90.00
_cell.angle_beta   90.00
_cell.angle_gamma   90.00
#
_symmetry.space_group_name_H-M   'P 1'
#
loop_
_entity.id
_entity.type
_entity.pdbx_description
1 polymer ?
#
loop_
_entity_poly.entity_id
_entity_poly.type
_entity_poly.pdbx_seq_one_letter_code
_entity_poly.pdbx_strand_id
1 'polypeptide(L)'
;DNEVNGAGLSKESYDTNGWGLSAEIGKSINYKETDRRTYSWQPKLQLTYTKLNNDTYTENNGSTIAFGNEANLQTRLGLRWLSEQNTASTKKDSFFTEVNWLHNSNNYTISSLGDSISQDGNKNLGELRLGYEKEFNKDWFISADLSGRFGSNSYSSFQGMLSLEYLF
;
A
#
# COMPACT_ATOMS: atom_id res chain seq x y z
N ASP A 1 -16.09 -12.23 -9.52
CA ASP A 1 -17.54 -11.92 -9.59
C ASP A 1 -17.94 -11.14 -8.35
N ASN A 2 -18.48 -9.96 -8.57
CA ASN A 2 -19.08 -9.15 -7.51
C ASN A 2 -20.60 -9.23 -7.67
N GLU A 3 -21.30 -9.47 -6.56
CA GLU A 3 -22.74 -9.68 -6.54
C GLU A 3 -23.40 -8.63 -5.66
N VAL A 4 -24.39 -7.90 -6.21
CA VAL A 4 -25.16 -6.89 -5.46
C VAL A 4 -26.61 -7.30 -5.41
N ASN A 5 -27.18 -7.35 -4.19
CA ASN A 5 -28.59 -7.63 -3.92
C ASN A 5 -29.22 -6.43 -3.22
N GLY A 6 -30.32 -5.92 -3.75
CA GLY A 6 -31.14 -4.85 -3.15
C GLY A 6 -32.59 -5.27 -2.99
N ALA A 7 -33.33 -4.68 -2.04
CA ALA A 7 -34.74 -4.95 -1.86
C ALA A 7 -35.55 -4.55 -3.11
N GLY A 8 -36.07 -5.55 -3.85
CA GLY A 8 -36.88 -5.35 -5.07
C GLY A 8 -36.05 -5.26 -6.38
N LEU A 9 -34.76 -5.45 -6.31
CA LEU A 9 -33.88 -5.54 -7.49
C LEU A 9 -33.47 -6.99 -7.75
N SER A 10 -33.41 -7.39 -9.02
CA SER A 10 -32.86 -8.69 -9.41
C SER A 10 -31.35 -8.71 -9.11
N LYS A 11 -30.86 -9.91 -8.85
CA LYS A 11 -29.43 -10.18 -8.65
C LYS A 11 -28.64 -9.75 -9.88
N GLU A 12 -27.59 -8.99 -9.66
CA GLU A 12 -26.72 -8.46 -10.70
C GLU A 12 -25.27 -8.84 -10.44
N SER A 13 -24.54 -9.19 -11.48
CA SER A 13 -23.12 -9.53 -11.42
C SER A 13 -22.33 -8.70 -12.42
N TYR A 14 -21.16 -8.26 -12.01
CA TYR A 14 -20.22 -7.58 -12.89
C TYR A 14 -18.81 -8.12 -12.72
N ASP A 15 -18.07 -8.14 -13.82
CA ASP A 15 -16.70 -8.61 -13.84
C ASP A 15 -15.71 -7.44 -13.86
N THR A 16 -14.69 -7.53 -13.04
CA THR A 16 -13.58 -6.58 -12.98
C THR A 16 -12.28 -7.34 -13.17
N ASN A 17 -11.49 -6.96 -14.14
CA ASN A 17 -10.16 -7.48 -14.38
C ASN A 17 -9.11 -6.40 -14.14
N GLY A 18 -8.04 -6.75 -13.47
CA GLY A 18 -6.95 -5.81 -13.24
C GLY A 18 -5.59 -6.50 -13.20
N TRP A 19 -4.57 -5.74 -13.50
CA TRP A 19 -3.20 -6.16 -13.35
C TRP A 19 -2.33 -5.04 -12.83
N GLY A 20 -1.23 -5.39 -12.19
CA GLY A 20 -0.27 -4.43 -11.65
C GLY A 20 1.16 -4.92 -11.79
N LEU A 21 2.05 -3.96 -11.95
CA LEU A 21 3.50 -4.19 -11.97
C LEU A 21 4.15 -3.18 -11.02
N SER A 22 5.10 -3.66 -10.21
CA SER A 22 5.86 -2.80 -9.29
C SER A 22 7.35 -3.08 -9.41
N ALA A 23 8.15 -2.01 -9.36
CA ALA A 23 9.60 -2.07 -9.28
C ALA A 23 10.08 -1.12 -8.19
N GLU A 24 11.06 -1.55 -7.38
CA GLU A 24 11.68 -0.76 -6.33
C GLU A 24 13.19 -0.81 -6.47
N ILE A 25 13.83 0.34 -6.27
CA ILE A 25 15.28 0.47 -6.13
C ILE A 25 15.58 1.23 -4.84
N GLY A 26 16.60 0.78 -4.12
CA GLY A 26 17.05 1.42 -2.89
C GLY A 26 18.48 1.06 -2.58
N LYS A 27 19.09 1.81 -1.67
CA LYS A 27 20.46 1.58 -1.21
C LYS A 27 20.56 1.77 0.29
N SER A 28 21.16 0.80 0.99
CA SER A 28 21.52 0.95 2.39
C SER A 28 22.87 1.66 2.53
N ILE A 29 22.89 2.70 3.35
CA ILE A 29 24.06 3.54 3.65
C ILE A 29 24.29 3.48 5.15
N ASN A 30 25.26 2.66 5.59
CA ASN A 30 25.62 2.58 6.99
C ASN A 30 26.39 3.84 7.38
N TYR A 31 25.92 4.54 8.41
CA TYR A 31 26.55 5.78 8.87
C TYR A 31 27.13 5.66 10.29
N LYS A 32 26.70 4.64 11.04
CA LYS A 32 27.20 4.39 12.40
C LYS A 32 27.12 2.90 12.69
N GLU A 33 28.23 2.38 13.21
CA GLU A 33 28.34 1.02 13.70
C GLU A 33 28.89 1.04 15.13
N THR A 34 28.27 0.23 15.98
CA THR A 34 28.69 -0.01 17.38
C THR A 34 28.85 -1.51 17.59
N ASP A 35 29.40 -1.95 18.68
CA ASP A 35 29.56 -3.39 19.00
C ASP A 35 28.22 -4.14 19.00
N ARG A 36 27.09 -3.42 19.19
CA ARG A 36 25.77 -4.01 19.35
C ARG A 36 24.82 -3.72 18.19
N ARG A 37 24.96 -2.61 17.50
CA ARG A 37 23.98 -2.17 16.48
C ARG A 37 24.66 -1.43 15.31
N THR A 38 24.13 -1.69 14.13
CA THR A 38 24.39 -0.91 12.90
C THR A 38 23.21 0.00 12.62
N TYR A 39 23.49 1.23 12.26
CA TYR A 39 22.50 2.25 11.88
C TYR A 39 22.71 2.65 10.43
N SER A 40 21.62 2.60 9.66
CA SER A 40 21.67 2.94 8.24
C SER A 40 20.53 3.84 7.80
N TRP A 41 20.78 4.61 6.73
CA TRP A 41 19.78 5.28 5.93
C TRP A 41 19.52 4.49 4.65
N GLN A 42 18.27 4.38 4.25
CA GLN A 42 17.87 3.66 3.04
C GLN A 42 16.95 4.55 2.20
N PRO A 43 17.51 5.39 1.30
CA PRO A 43 16.71 6.05 0.28
C PRO A 43 16.14 5.00 -0.69
N LYS A 44 14.86 5.15 -1.06
CA LYS A 44 14.11 4.23 -1.92
C LYS A 44 13.27 4.96 -2.93
N LEU A 45 13.17 4.40 -4.12
CA LEU A 45 12.22 4.78 -5.16
C LEU A 45 11.45 3.55 -5.59
N GLN A 46 10.13 3.62 -5.53
CA GLN A 46 9.23 2.59 -6.04
C GLN A 46 8.28 3.19 -7.08
N LEU A 47 8.09 2.46 -8.16
CA LEU A 47 7.09 2.74 -9.19
C LEU A 47 6.12 1.57 -9.23
N THR A 48 4.83 1.86 -9.12
CA THR A 48 3.77 0.85 -9.20
C THR A 48 2.77 1.29 -10.26
N TYR A 49 2.67 0.51 -11.31
CA TYR A 49 1.65 0.70 -12.35
C TYR A 49 0.50 -0.27 -12.11
N THR A 50 -0.72 0.24 -12.07
CA THR A 50 -1.96 -0.54 -11.97
C THR A 50 -2.89 -0.17 -13.09
N LYS A 51 -3.55 -1.16 -13.68
CA LYS A 51 -4.63 -0.97 -14.66
C LYS A 51 -5.82 -1.82 -14.26
N LEU A 52 -6.97 -1.17 -14.14
CA LEU A 52 -8.27 -1.81 -13.94
C LEU A 52 -9.04 -1.68 -15.25
N ASN A 53 -9.57 -2.80 -15.73
CA ASN A 53 -10.51 -2.84 -16.85
C ASN A 53 -11.87 -3.23 -16.25
N ASN A 54 -12.80 -2.31 -16.29
CA ASN A 54 -14.17 -2.52 -15.82
C ASN A 54 -15.10 -2.45 -17.02
N ASP A 55 -16.01 -3.40 -17.13
CA ASP A 55 -17.04 -3.35 -18.15
C ASP A 55 -18.13 -2.34 -17.76
N THR A 56 -18.65 -1.64 -18.75
CA THR A 56 -19.85 -0.80 -18.57
C THR A 56 -21.03 -1.71 -18.32
N TYR A 57 -21.71 -1.49 -17.22
CA TYR A 57 -22.83 -2.32 -16.81
C TYR A 57 -24.15 -1.52 -16.90
N THR A 58 -25.17 -2.13 -17.47
CA THR A 58 -26.51 -1.53 -17.51
C THR A 58 -27.43 -2.33 -16.59
N GLU A 59 -27.92 -1.68 -15.55
CA GLU A 59 -28.88 -2.25 -14.61
C GLU A 59 -30.24 -2.50 -15.26
N ASN A 60 -31.02 -3.41 -14.68
CA ASN A 60 -32.37 -3.75 -15.16
C ASN A 60 -33.36 -2.56 -15.13
N ASN A 61 -33.07 -1.52 -14.38
CA ASN A 61 -33.83 -0.27 -14.34
C ASN A 61 -33.44 0.71 -15.48
N GLY A 62 -32.49 0.32 -16.35
CA GLY A 62 -31.98 1.13 -17.47
C GLY A 62 -30.85 2.09 -17.08
N SER A 63 -30.40 2.10 -15.84
CA SER A 63 -29.23 2.89 -15.41
C SER A 63 -27.95 2.27 -15.92
N THR A 64 -27.10 3.07 -16.54
CA THR A 64 -25.75 2.63 -16.98
C THR A 64 -24.70 3.10 -16.00
N ILE A 65 -23.95 2.17 -15.43
CA ILE A 65 -22.81 2.43 -14.56
C ILE A 65 -21.56 2.17 -15.39
N ALA A 66 -20.79 3.21 -15.64
CA ALA A 66 -19.49 3.13 -16.30
C ALA A 66 -18.39 3.39 -15.28
N PHE A 67 -17.56 2.40 -15.05
CA PHE A 67 -16.32 2.56 -14.29
C PHE A 67 -15.23 2.99 -15.28
N GLY A 68 -14.49 4.04 -14.95
CA GLY A 68 -13.38 4.47 -15.78
C GLY A 68 -12.32 3.36 -15.90
N ASN A 69 -11.93 3.02 -17.12
CA ASN A 69 -10.78 2.16 -17.41
C ASN A 69 -9.50 2.96 -17.18
N GLU A 70 -9.12 3.17 -15.92
CA GLU A 70 -8.03 4.06 -15.58
C GLU A 70 -6.78 3.28 -15.19
N ALA A 71 -5.68 3.65 -15.85
CA ALA A 71 -4.36 3.25 -15.44
C ALA A 71 -3.82 4.28 -14.43
N ASN A 72 -3.24 3.82 -13.35
CA ASN A 72 -2.57 4.66 -12.38
C ASN A 72 -1.09 4.29 -12.26
N LEU A 73 -0.23 5.29 -12.37
CA LEU A 73 1.18 5.19 -12.01
C LEU A 73 1.38 5.85 -10.65
N GLN A 74 1.69 5.05 -9.65
CA GLN A 74 2.09 5.54 -8.33
C GLN A 74 3.60 5.59 -8.24
N THR A 75 4.14 6.75 -7.89
CA THR A 75 5.54 6.95 -7.53
C THR A 75 5.63 7.07 -6.02
N ARG A 76 6.54 6.32 -5.40
CA ARG A 76 6.88 6.44 -3.97
C ARG A 76 8.35 6.80 -3.84
N LEU A 77 8.63 7.93 -3.19
CA LEU A 77 9.95 8.32 -2.74
C LEU A 77 10.01 8.15 -1.22
N GLY A 78 10.94 7.35 -0.75
CA GLY A 78 11.07 6.99 0.65
C GLY A 78 12.47 7.20 1.21
N LEU A 79 12.52 7.52 2.50
CA LEU A 79 13.74 7.51 3.29
C LEU A 79 13.45 6.71 4.57
N ARG A 80 14.15 5.59 4.72
CA ARG A 80 14.08 4.74 5.91
C ARG A 80 15.32 4.93 6.75
N TRP A 81 15.13 5.16 8.02
CA TRP A 81 16.16 4.96 9.04
C TRP A 81 15.99 3.57 9.65
N LEU A 82 17.06 2.82 9.74
CA LEU A 82 17.09 1.44 10.22
C LEU A 82 18.14 1.28 11.31
N SER A 83 17.79 0.57 12.36
CA SER A 83 18.67 0.13 13.44
C SER A 83 18.61 -1.38 13.55
N GLU A 84 19.70 -2.06 13.23
CA GLU A 84 19.80 -3.51 13.27
C GLU A 84 20.80 -3.95 14.33
N GLN A 85 20.50 -5.03 15.04
CA GLN A 85 21.41 -5.60 16.01
C GLN A 85 22.58 -6.32 15.29
N ASN A 86 23.82 -5.94 15.64
CA ASN A 86 25.02 -6.65 15.23
C ASN A 86 25.25 -7.84 16.16
N THR A 87 24.72 -8.99 15.80
CA THR A 87 25.01 -10.17 16.61
C THR A 87 25.56 -11.27 15.72
N ALA A 88 26.70 -11.83 16.13
CA ALA A 88 27.20 -13.12 15.63
C ALA A 88 26.25 -14.28 15.98
N SER A 89 25.23 -14.02 16.80
CA SER A 89 24.13 -14.88 17.17
C SER A 89 22.97 -14.68 16.20
N THR A 90 22.34 -15.76 15.79
CA THR A 90 21.26 -15.89 14.82
C THR A 90 19.97 -15.11 15.12
N LYS A 91 19.98 -14.16 16.05
CA LYS A 91 18.77 -13.45 16.47
C LYS A 91 18.71 -12.07 15.81
N LYS A 92 17.81 -11.91 14.85
CA LYS A 92 17.51 -10.62 14.24
C LYS A 92 16.71 -9.76 15.21
N ASP A 93 17.15 -8.53 15.44
CA ASP A 93 16.42 -7.48 16.17
C ASP A 93 16.60 -6.20 15.39
N SER A 94 15.55 -5.71 14.79
CA SER A 94 15.60 -4.51 13.97
C SER A 94 14.40 -3.59 14.24
N PHE A 95 14.64 -2.30 14.19
CA PHE A 95 13.64 -1.26 14.25
C PHE A 95 13.85 -0.28 13.11
N PHE A 96 12.77 0.15 12.46
CA PHE A 96 12.84 1.17 11.43
C PHE A 96 11.77 2.26 11.58
N THR A 97 12.13 3.43 11.12
CA THR A 97 11.21 4.53 10.83
C THR A 97 11.36 4.92 9.38
N GLU A 98 10.26 5.09 8.67
CA GLU A 98 10.27 5.40 7.24
C GLU A 98 9.30 6.53 6.94
N VAL A 99 9.76 7.52 6.17
CA VAL A 99 8.93 8.61 5.66
C VAL A 99 8.86 8.45 4.15
N ASN A 100 7.65 8.50 3.60
CA ASN A 100 7.41 8.38 2.18
C ASN A 100 6.56 9.55 1.66
N TRP A 101 6.86 9.96 0.44
CA TRP A 101 5.97 10.74 -0.40
C TRP A 101 5.45 9.85 -1.52
N LEU A 102 4.12 9.81 -1.68
CA LEU A 102 3.44 9.06 -2.72
C LEU A 102 2.78 10.02 -3.67
N HIS A 103 2.95 9.77 -4.97
CA HIS A 103 2.29 10.52 -6.03
C HIS A 103 1.54 9.57 -6.96
N ASN A 104 0.24 9.82 -7.18
CA ASN A 104 -0.61 9.09 -8.10
C ASN A 104 -0.84 9.95 -9.36
N SER A 105 -0.70 9.34 -10.54
CA SER A 105 -0.90 10.05 -11.81
C SER A 105 -2.37 10.37 -12.08
N ASN A 106 -3.28 9.49 -11.66
CA ASN A 106 -4.72 9.60 -11.93
C ASN A 106 -5.57 9.45 -10.66
N ASN A 107 -6.76 10.02 -10.71
CA ASN A 107 -7.85 9.83 -9.74
C ASN A 107 -8.83 8.78 -10.29
N TYR A 108 -9.51 8.07 -9.42
CA TYR A 108 -10.57 7.13 -9.81
C TYR A 108 -11.86 7.91 -10.06
N THR A 109 -12.51 7.67 -11.22
CA THR A 109 -13.78 8.29 -11.60
C THR A 109 -14.84 7.20 -11.81
N ILE A 110 -16.02 7.40 -11.22
CA ILE A 110 -17.20 6.54 -11.42
C ILE A 110 -18.29 7.42 -12.05
N SER A 111 -18.83 6.99 -13.18
CA SER A 111 -19.96 7.68 -13.83
C SER A 111 -21.22 6.83 -13.75
N SER A 112 -22.33 7.43 -13.34
CA SER A 112 -23.65 6.80 -13.29
C SER A 112 -24.71 7.77 -13.78
N LEU A 113 -25.65 7.32 -14.63
CA LEU A 113 -26.79 8.09 -15.16
C LEU A 113 -26.43 9.40 -15.88
N GLY A 114 -25.24 9.50 -16.45
CA GLY A 114 -24.77 10.75 -17.09
C GLY A 114 -24.16 11.75 -16.12
N ASP A 115 -24.27 11.54 -14.83
CA ASP A 115 -23.53 12.26 -13.79
C ASP A 115 -22.23 11.53 -13.49
N SER A 116 -21.12 12.23 -13.57
CA SER A 116 -19.82 11.71 -13.16
C SER A 116 -19.56 12.04 -11.69
N ILE A 117 -19.51 11.03 -10.85
CA ILE A 117 -19.01 11.18 -9.48
C ILE A 117 -17.51 10.90 -9.54
N SER A 118 -16.72 11.95 -9.60
CA SER A 118 -15.27 11.81 -9.40
C SER A 118 -14.99 11.76 -7.91
N GLN A 119 -14.50 10.64 -7.43
CA GLN A 119 -13.84 10.62 -6.15
C GLN A 119 -12.42 11.15 -6.38
N ASP A 120 -12.21 12.45 -6.12
CA ASP A 120 -10.89 13.05 -6.14
C ASP A 120 -9.99 12.38 -5.10
N GLY A 121 -9.31 11.33 -5.54
CA GLY A 121 -8.27 10.70 -4.75
C GLY A 121 -7.12 11.69 -4.54
N ASN A 122 -6.47 11.61 -3.40
CA ASN A 122 -5.31 12.45 -3.14
C ASN A 122 -4.16 12.06 -4.08
N LYS A 123 -3.81 12.95 -5.00
CA LYS A 123 -2.65 12.74 -5.88
C LYS A 123 -1.35 12.66 -5.08
N ASN A 124 -1.25 13.44 -4.02
CA ASN A 124 -0.07 13.47 -3.17
C ASN A 124 -0.41 13.06 -1.74
N LEU A 125 0.33 12.10 -1.21
CA LEU A 125 0.19 11.59 0.15
C LEU A 125 1.54 11.57 0.84
N GLY A 126 1.57 12.00 2.10
CA GLY A 126 2.64 11.71 3.03
C GLY A 126 2.35 10.40 3.77
N GLU A 127 3.35 9.57 3.98
CA GLU A 127 3.24 8.35 4.77
C GLU A 127 4.37 8.28 5.81
N LEU A 128 4.01 7.95 7.04
CA LEU A 128 4.94 7.61 8.11
C LEU A 128 4.73 6.14 8.45
N ARG A 129 5.84 5.38 8.51
CA ARG A 129 5.83 3.97 8.91
C ARG A 129 6.82 3.73 10.05
N LEU A 130 6.44 2.87 10.97
CA LEU A 130 7.26 2.36 12.07
C LEU A 130 7.20 0.84 12.02
N GLY A 131 8.33 0.18 12.08
CA GLY A 131 8.36 -1.28 12.11
C GLY A 131 9.39 -1.81 13.09
N TYR A 132 9.06 -2.94 13.66
CA TYR A 132 9.90 -3.71 14.55
C TYR A 132 9.87 -5.18 14.16
N GLU A 133 11.03 -5.78 14.09
CA GLU A 133 11.19 -7.20 13.79
C GLU A 133 12.11 -7.84 14.82
N LYS A 134 11.74 -9.00 15.31
CA LYS A 134 12.54 -9.75 16.27
C LYS A 134 12.46 -11.24 16.05
N GLU A 135 13.62 -11.87 16.02
CA GLU A 135 13.80 -13.31 16.09
C GLU A 135 14.05 -13.71 17.55
N PHE A 136 13.16 -14.51 18.13
CA PHE A 136 13.30 -14.97 19.53
C PHE A 136 14.23 -16.18 19.61
N ASN A 137 14.13 -17.10 18.67
CA ASN A 137 15.00 -18.25 18.49
C ASN A 137 15.04 -18.62 17.00
N LYS A 138 15.60 -19.75 16.63
CA LYS A 138 15.73 -20.17 15.22
C LYS A 138 14.39 -20.40 14.52
N ASP A 139 13.33 -20.62 15.28
CA ASP A 139 12.03 -21.08 14.78
C ASP A 139 10.96 -20.00 14.88
N TRP A 140 11.11 -19.00 15.75
CA TRP A 140 10.09 -17.99 16.01
C TRP A 140 10.54 -16.59 15.63
N PHE A 141 9.73 -15.96 14.81
CA PHE A 141 9.90 -14.59 14.34
C PHE A 141 8.63 -13.79 14.56
N ILE A 142 8.75 -12.57 15.10
CA ILE A 142 7.66 -11.63 15.25
C ILE A 142 7.97 -10.34 14.49
N SER A 143 6.98 -9.79 13.81
CA SER A 143 7.06 -8.46 13.24
C SER A 143 5.83 -7.63 13.55
N ALA A 144 6.02 -6.34 13.75
CA ALA A 144 4.96 -5.35 13.91
C ALA A 144 5.24 -4.17 12.99
N ASP A 145 4.23 -3.71 12.26
CA ASP A 145 4.30 -2.55 11.38
C ASP A 145 3.10 -1.64 11.66
N LEU A 146 3.36 -0.35 11.79
CA LEU A 146 2.35 0.70 11.92
C LEU A 146 2.58 1.72 10.83
N SER A 147 1.53 2.13 10.14
CA SER A 147 1.61 3.18 9.13
C SER A 147 0.45 4.16 9.23
N GLY A 148 0.76 5.44 8.97
CA GLY A 148 -0.21 6.51 8.84
C GLY A 148 0.00 7.23 7.52
N ARG A 149 -1.07 7.45 6.77
CA ARG A 149 -1.07 8.23 5.52
C ARG A 149 -1.90 9.48 5.70
N PHE A 150 -1.41 10.57 5.13
CA PHE A 150 -2.01 11.90 5.22
C PHE A 150 -2.02 12.54 3.84
N GLY A 151 -3.12 13.19 3.49
CA GLY A 151 -3.28 13.85 2.20
C GLY A 151 -4.04 15.17 2.31
N SER A 152 -4.36 15.75 1.16
CA SER A 152 -5.24 16.91 1.06
C SER A 152 -6.67 16.53 1.45
N ASN A 153 -7.57 17.52 1.60
CA ASN A 153 -8.98 17.32 1.90
C ASN A 153 -9.25 16.50 3.19
N SER A 154 -8.40 16.69 4.23
CA SER A 154 -8.52 15.99 5.52
C SER A 154 -8.41 14.46 5.42
N TYR A 155 -7.83 13.94 4.34
CA TYR A 155 -7.60 12.51 4.21
C TYR A 155 -6.56 12.03 5.22
N SER A 156 -6.94 11.03 6.02
CA SER A 156 -6.01 10.29 6.87
C SER A 156 -6.41 8.82 6.92
N SER A 157 -5.43 7.93 6.94
CA SER A 157 -5.66 6.51 7.16
C SER A 157 -4.55 5.93 8.03
N PHE A 158 -4.91 4.97 8.89
CA PHE A 158 -3.97 4.28 9.74
C PHE A 158 -4.11 2.77 9.54
N GLN A 159 -2.99 2.10 9.53
CA GLN A 159 -2.91 0.65 9.38
C GLN A 159 -1.91 0.09 10.38
N GLY A 160 -2.25 -1.03 11.00
CA GLY A 160 -1.35 -1.83 11.82
C GLY A 160 -1.34 -3.27 11.35
N MET A 161 -0.18 -3.90 11.39
CA MET A 161 0.00 -5.31 11.10
C MET A 161 0.88 -5.93 12.18
N LEU A 162 0.47 -7.10 12.65
CA LEU A 162 1.26 -7.95 13.54
C LEU A 162 1.38 -9.32 12.89
N SER A 163 2.60 -9.82 12.77
CA SER A 163 2.87 -11.15 12.21
C SER A 163 3.66 -11.98 13.22
N LEU A 164 3.30 -13.24 13.31
CA LEU A 164 4.04 -14.25 14.04
C LEU A 164 4.30 -15.41 13.07
N GLU A 165 5.57 -15.75 12.90
CA GLU A 165 6.01 -16.81 12.00
C GLU A 165 6.75 -17.89 12.79
N TYR A 166 6.46 -19.13 12.44
CA TYR A 166 7.14 -20.31 12.97
C TYR A 166 7.72 -21.13 11.81
N LEU A 167 9.02 -21.38 11.87
CA LEU A 167 9.75 -22.20 10.91
C LEU A 167 9.91 -23.62 11.50
N PHE A 168 9.49 -24.65 10.78
CA PHE A 168 9.56 -26.06 11.16
C PHE A 168 10.43 -26.88 10.20
#